data_a2fae1bd3c72b0c6204815c10baf19a9
#
_entry.id   a2fae1bd3c72b0c6204815c10baf19a9
#
_cell.length_a   1.000
_cell.length_b   1.000
_cell.length_c   1.000
_cell.angle_alpha   90.00
_cell.angle_beta   90.00
_cell.angle_gamma   90.00
#
_symmetry.space_group_name_H-M   'P 1'
#
loop_
_entity.id
_entity.type
_entity.pdbx_description
1 polymer ?
#
loop_
_entity_poly.entity_id
_entity_poly.type
_entity_poly.pdbx_seq_one_letter_code
_entity_poly.pdbx_strand_id
1 'polypeptide(L)'
;ERDKLEENLGGIKDMHTMPGVLFVVDPKKEYIAVREARSLGIPIVGLVDTNCDPDDVDFVIPGNDDAIRAVKLIAGAMADAVIEAKEGEEGLAKRKAEEAEKAAEANVANQTHLKQSQKVTSKNN
;
A
#
# COMPACT_ATOMS: atom_id res chain seq x y z
N GLU A 1 1.26 -10.39 29.20
CA GLU A 1 0.11 -10.87 28.41
C GLU A 1 -0.72 -9.70 27.87
N ARG A 2 -1.11 -8.73 28.72
CA ARG A 2 -1.86 -7.55 28.29
C ARG A 2 -1.15 -6.76 27.17
N ASP A 3 0.15 -6.50 27.32
CA ASP A 3 0.92 -5.71 26.37
C ASP A 3 1.03 -6.40 25.00
N LYS A 4 1.14 -7.73 25.00
CA LYS A 4 1.13 -8.52 23.77
C LYS A 4 -0.25 -8.53 23.07
N LEU A 5 -1.33 -8.53 23.83
CA LEU A 5 -2.68 -8.40 23.28
C LEU A 5 -2.92 -7.00 22.73
N GLU A 6 -2.41 -5.97 23.39
CA GLU A 6 -2.48 -4.58 22.94
C GLU A 6 -1.72 -4.40 21.62
N GLU A 7 -0.52 -4.99 21.50
CA GLU A 7 0.30 -4.96 20.28
C GLU A 7 -0.43 -5.62 19.09
N ASN A 8 -1.07 -6.78 19.33
CA ASN A 8 -1.72 -7.55 18.27
C ASN A 8 -3.14 -7.08 17.94
N LEU A 9 -3.89 -6.58 18.90
CA LEU A 9 -5.31 -6.27 18.77
C LEU A 9 -5.65 -4.79 19.01
N GLY A 10 -4.67 -3.97 19.36
CA GLY A 10 -4.89 -2.56 19.70
C GLY A 10 -5.54 -1.75 18.58
N GLY A 11 -5.28 -2.11 17.33
CA GLY A 11 -5.84 -1.42 16.16
C GLY A 11 -7.37 -1.48 16.04
N ILE A 12 -8.03 -2.46 16.69
CA ILE A 12 -9.50 -2.56 16.65
C ILE A 12 -10.21 -1.73 17.73
N LYS A 13 -9.49 -1.15 18.68
CA LYS A 13 -10.09 -0.37 19.77
C LYS A 13 -10.94 0.79 19.30
N ASP A 14 -10.45 1.49 18.28
CA ASP A 14 -11.09 2.68 17.73
C ASP A 14 -11.97 2.38 16.51
N MET A 15 -12.16 1.11 16.19
CA MET A 15 -13.00 0.67 15.10
C MET A 15 -14.47 0.56 15.54
N HIS A 16 -15.28 1.55 15.19
CA HIS A 16 -16.68 1.63 15.61
C HIS A 16 -17.64 0.89 14.68
N THR A 17 -17.22 0.59 13.44
CA THR A 17 -18.06 -0.05 12.43
C THR A 17 -17.28 -1.16 11.72
N MET A 18 -18.03 -2.14 11.19
CA MET A 18 -17.42 -3.17 10.35
C MET A 18 -16.82 -2.54 9.08
N PRO A 19 -15.68 -3.04 8.59
CA PRO A 19 -15.13 -2.62 7.31
C PRO A 19 -16.09 -2.90 6.16
N GLY A 20 -16.22 -1.97 5.24
CA GLY A 20 -17.05 -2.12 4.05
C GLY A 20 -16.41 -2.99 2.96
N VAL A 21 -15.08 -3.11 2.97
CA VAL A 21 -14.29 -3.90 2.03
C VAL A 21 -12.96 -4.26 2.66
N LEU A 22 -12.41 -5.43 2.33
CA LEU A 22 -11.07 -5.85 2.70
C LEU A 22 -10.19 -5.91 1.45
N PHE A 23 -9.05 -5.19 1.45
CA PHE A 23 -8.02 -5.33 0.43
C PHE A 23 -6.89 -6.22 0.95
N VAL A 24 -6.57 -7.28 0.22
CA VAL A 24 -5.59 -8.31 0.62
C VAL A 24 -4.51 -8.45 -0.44
N VAL A 25 -3.26 -8.48 0.01
CA VAL A 25 -2.11 -8.89 -0.81
C VAL A 25 -1.72 -10.28 -0.40
N ASP A 26 -1.59 -11.21 -1.35
CA ASP A 26 -1.32 -12.63 -1.11
C ASP A 26 -2.42 -13.30 -0.24
N PRO A 27 -3.62 -13.55 -0.80
CA PRO A 27 -4.72 -14.17 -0.06
C PRO A 27 -4.36 -15.52 0.57
N LYS A 28 -3.38 -16.22 0.00
CA LYS A 28 -2.92 -17.51 0.53
C LYS A 28 -2.18 -17.37 1.85
N LYS A 29 -1.35 -16.34 2.02
CA LYS A 29 -0.69 -16.05 3.30
C LYS A 29 -1.68 -15.50 4.31
N GLU A 30 -2.58 -14.64 3.86
CA GLU A 30 -3.58 -13.96 4.71
C GLU A 30 -4.91 -14.73 4.79
N TYR A 31 -4.89 -16.07 4.65
CA TYR A 31 -6.09 -16.91 4.59
C TYR A 31 -7.02 -16.75 5.82
N ILE A 32 -6.47 -16.39 6.98
CA ILE A 32 -7.25 -16.17 8.20
C ILE A 32 -8.15 -14.94 8.01
N ALA A 33 -7.59 -13.83 7.53
CA ALA A 33 -8.34 -12.60 7.26
C ALA A 33 -9.39 -12.82 6.18
N VAL A 34 -9.05 -13.57 5.12
CA VAL A 34 -9.99 -13.94 4.04
C VAL A 34 -11.18 -14.73 4.58
N ARG A 35 -10.93 -15.76 5.39
CA ARG A 35 -12.00 -16.58 5.99
C ARG A 35 -12.87 -15.78 6.95
N GLU A 36 -12.28 -14.89 7.73
CA GLU A 36 -13.01 -14.02 8.64
C GLU A 36 -13.91 -13.05 7.87
N ALA A 37 -13.38 -12.37 6.85
CA ALA A 37 -14.14 -11.46 6.01
C ALA A 37 -15.32 -12.17 5.32
N ARG A 38 -15.11 -13.37 4.77
CA ARG A 38 -16.18 -14.19 4.20
C ARG A 38 -17.27 -14.52 5.23
N SER A 39 -16.87 -14.89 6.45
CA SER A 39 -17.83 -15.22 7.52
C SER A 39 -18.65 -14.01 7.95
N LEU A 40 -18.11 -12.82 7.82
CA LEU A 40 -18.74 -11.54 8.15
C LEU A 40 -19.47 -10.90 6.96
N GLY A 41 -19.38 -11.50 5.76
CA GLY A 41 -19.98 -10.95 4.54
C GLY A 41 -19.29 -9.68 4.03
N ILE A 42 -18.01 -9.49 4.35
CA ILE A 42 -17.21 -8.35 3.90
C ILE A 42 -16.64 -8.68 2.52
N PRO A 43 -16.90 -7.88 1.47
CA PRO A 43 -16.32 -8.05 0.15
C PRO A 43 -14.78 -8.00 0.18
N ILE A 44 -14.13 -8.87 -0.60
CA ILE A 44 -12.69 -9.00 -0.62
C ILE A 44 -12.15 -8.64 -2.00
N VAL A 45 -11.23 -7.67 -2.04
CA VAL A 45 -10.40 -7.34 -3.19
C VAL A 45 -9.01 -7.91 -2.96
N GLY A 46 -8.53 -8.79 -3.83
CA GLY A 46 -7.25 -9.48 -3.64
C GLY A 46 -6.26 -9.23 -4.77
N LEU A 47 -5.00 -8.91 -4.42
CA LEU A 47 -3.88 -9.03 -5.34
C LEU A 47 -3.46 -10.50 -5.38
N VAL A 48 -3.72 -11.15 -6.51
CA VAL A 48 -3.63 -12.61 -6.68
C VAL A 48 -2.51 -12.94 -7.66
N ASP A 49 -1.54 -13.71 -7.19
CA ASP A 49 -0.49 -14.30 -8.01
C ASP A 49 -0.86 -15.76 -8.37
N THR A 50 -0.04 -16.41 -9.16
CA THR A 50 -0.22 -17.78 -9.68
C THR A 50 -0.30 -18.86 -8.61
N ASN A 51 0.14 -18.59 -7.38
CA ASN A 51 0.12 -19.50 -6.23
C ASN A 51 -1.16 -19.41 -5.38
N CYS A 52 -2.07 -18.49 -5.70
CA CYS A 52 -3.32 -18.26 -4.98
C CYS A 52 -4.52 -18.78 -5.77
N ASP A 53 -5.59 -19.13 -5.06
CA ASP A 53 -6.88 -19.47 -5.66
C ASP A 53 -7.68 -18.18 -5.92
N PRO A 54 -8.05 -17.86 -7.17
CA PRO A 54 -8.85 -16.68 -7.46
C PRO A 54 -10.25 -16.73 -6.87
N ASP A 55 -10.78 -17.93 -6.57
CA ASP A 55 -12.11 -18.11 -5.98
C ASP A 55 -12.14 -17.75 -4.47
N ASP A 56 -10.97 -17.47 -3.87
CA ASP A 56 -10.87 -17.02 -2.50
C ASP A 56 -11.24 -15.54 -2.30
N VAL A 57 -11.35 -14.75 -3.36
CA VAL A 57 -11.65 -13.32 -3.32
C VAL A 57 -12.81 -12.97 -4.26
N ASP A 58 -13.54 -11.90 -3.96
CA ASP A 58 -14.67 -11.46 -4.78
C ASP A 58 -14.21 -10.66 -6.00
N PHE A 59 -13.13 -9.88 -5.84
CA PHE A 59 -12.54 -9.06 -6.90
C PHE A 59 -11.05 -9.36 -7.05
N VAL A 60 -10.68 -9.99 -8.15
CA VAL A 60 -9.31 -10.40 -8.44
C VAL A 60 -8.55 -9.28 -9.14
N ILE A 61 -7.41 -8.89 -8.57
CA ILE A 61 -6.40 -8.07 -9.26
C ILE A 61 -5.23 -9.01 -9.58
N PRO A 62 -5.04 -9.41 -10.82
CA PRO A 62 -3.92 -10.28 -11.17
C PRO A 62 -2.60 -9.50 -11.11
N GLY A 63 -1.62 -10.03 -10.39
CA GLY A 63 -0.32 -9.39 -10.30
C GLY A 63 0.62 -10.12 -9.37
N ASN A 64 1.90 -9.69 -9.38
CA ASN A 64 2.93 -10.28 -8.54
C ASN A 64 2.84 -9.68 -7.13
N ASP A 65 2.63 -10.53 -6.15
CA ASP A 65 2.48 -10.18 -4.72
C ASP A 65 3.81 -10.06 -3.96
N ASP A 66 4.91 -10.57 -4.52
CA ASP A 66 6.27 -10.50 -3.96
C ASP A 66 7.05 -9.26 -4.41
N ALA A 67 6.64 -8.60 -5.49
CA ALA A 67 7.33 -7.46 -6.03
C ALA A 67 6.93 -6.16 -5.33
N ILE A 68 7.83 -5.55 -4.56
CA ILE A 68 7.60 -4.29 -3.84
C ILE A 68 7.01 -3.20 -4.75
N ARG A 69 7.46 -3.11 -6.01
CA ARG A 69 6.96 -2.13 -6.97
C ARG A 69 5.52 -2.39 -7.38
N ALA A 70 5.14 -3.65 -7.58
CA ALA A 70 3.78 -4.02 -7.93
C ALA A 70 2.83 -3.74 -6.76
N VAL A 71 3.17 -4.18 -5.56
CA VAL A 71 2.39 -3.92 -4.34
C VAL A 71 2.22 -2.42 -4.10
N LYS A 72 3.30 -1.62 -4.25
CA LYS A 72 3.25 -0.16 -4.08
C LYS A 72 2.31 0.49 -5.11
N LEU A 73 2.34 0.06 -6.37
CA LEU A 73 1.48 0.58 -7.42
C LEU A 73 0.01 0.31 -7.10
N ILE A 74 -0.33 -0.93 -6.79
CA ILE A 74 -1.71 -1.33 -6.53
C ILE A 74 -2.23 -0.70 -5.23
N ALA A 75 -1.44 -0.72 -4.15
CA ALA A 75 -1.82 -0.07 -2.89
C ALA A 75 -2.00 1.45 -3.05
N GLY A 76 -1.17 2.09 -3.89
CA GLY A 76 -1.34 3.49 -4.27
C GLY A 76 -2.66 3.75 -4.99
N ALA A 77 -3.00 2.93 -5.99
CA ALA A 77 -4.26 3.05 -6.72
C ALA A 77 -5.49 2.85 -5.81
N MET A 78 -5.41 1.89 -4.87
CA MET A 78 -6.47 1.67 -3.88
C MET A 78 -6.62 2.87 -2.92
N ALA A 79 -5.51 3.45 -2.46
CA ALA A 79 -5.53 4.64 -1.63
C ALA A 79 -6.12 5.85 -2.38
N ASP A 80 -5.75 6.02 -3.66
CA ASP A 80 -6.28 7.07 -4.52
C ASP A 80 -7.80 6.94 -4.71
N ALA A 81 -8.30 5.72 -4.94
CA ALA A 81 -9.73 5.46 -5.05
C ALA A 81 -10.51 5.82 -3.77
N VAL A 82 -9.94 5.54 -2.59
CA VAL A 82 -10.55 5.90 -1.31
C VAL A 82 -10.56 7.43 -1.10
N ILE A 83 -9.49 8.11 -1.48
CA ILE A 83 -9.39 9.57 -1.38
C ILE A 83 -10.39 10.23 -2.34
N GLU A 84 -10.44 9.77 -3.59
CA GLU A 84 -11.39 10.26 -4.58
C GLU A 84 -12.85 10.11 -4.09
N ALA A 85 -13.18 8.98 -3.48
CA ALA A 85 -14.51 8.76 -2.93
C ALA A 85 -14.84 9.66 -1.73
N LYS A 86 -13.84 10.03 -0.92
CA LYS A 86 -14.04 10.84 0.30
C LYS A 86 -13.92 12.34 0.08
N GLU A 87 -12.97 12.78 -0.73
CA GLU A 87 -12.58 14.18 -0.87
C GLU A 87 -12.91 14.76 -2.26
N GLY A 88 -13.32 13.92 -3.20
CA GLY A 88 -13.53 14.26 -4.60
C GLY A 88 -12.22 14.41 -5.38
N GLU A 89 -12.35 14.84 -6.64
CA GLU A 89 -11.20 14.97 -7.57
C GLU A 89 -10.14 15.98 -7.09
N GLU A 90 -10.55 17.02 -6.34
CA GLU A 90 -9.65 18.06 -5.84
C GLU A 90 -8.64 17.53 -4.81
N GLY A 91 -9.07 16.65 -3.90
CA GLY A 91 -8.19 16.04 -2.91
C GLY A 91 -7.12 15.14 -3.54
N LEU A 92 -7.51 14.38 -4.56
CA LEU A 92 -6.60 13.51 -5.30
C LEU A 92 -5.55 14.31 -6.09
N ALA A 93 -5.98 15.37 -6.76
CA ALA A 93 -5.08 16.25 -7.52
C ALA A 93 -4.04 16.93 -6.61
N LYS A 94 -4.46 17.37 -5.43
CA LYS A 94 -3.58 18.00 -4.43
C LYS A 94 -2.51 17.02 -3.92
N ARG A 95 -2.90 15.80 -3.61
CA ARG A 95 -1.96 14.76 -3.15
C ARG A 95 -0.95 14.37 -4.24
N LYS A 96 -1.39 14.21 -5.48
CA LYS A 96 -0.49 13.91 -6.61
C LYS A 96 0.51 15.02 -6.87
N ALA A 97 0.10 16.29 -6.69
CA ALA A 97 0.99 17.43 -6.79
C ALA A 97 2.06 17.43 -5.67
N GLU A 98 1.68 17.16 -4.43
CA GLU A 98 2.61 17.06 -3.29
C GLU A 98 3.61 15.90 -3.43
N GLU A 99 3.16 14.76 -3.94
CA GLU A 99 4.04 13.61 -4.19
C GLU A 99 5.03 13.88 -5.33
N ALA A 100 4.59 14.57 -6.39
CA ALA A 100 5.46 14.99 -7.48
C ALA A 100 6.52 16.02 -7.03
N GLU A 101 6.15 16.97 -6.17
CA GLU A 101 7.06 17.95 -5.60
C GLU A 101 8.12 17.28 -4.71
N LYS A 102 7.73 16.37 -3.82
CA LYS A 102 8.65 15.59 -2.98
C LYS A 102 9.59 14.71 -3.80
N ALA A 103 9.09 14.11 -4.89
CA ALA A 103 9.92 13.31 -5.79
C ALA A 103 10.93 14.17 -6.55
N ALA A 104 10.56 15.39 -6.94
CA ALA A 104 11.45 16.35 -7.58
C ALA A 104 12.55 16.83 -6.63
N GLU A 105 12.21 17.17 -5.39
CA GLU A 105 13.18 17.55 -4.36
C GLU A 105 14.17 16.43 -4.03
N ALA A 106 13.71 15.20 -3.92
CA ALA A 106 14.57 14.04 -3.68
C ALA A 106 15.54 13.79 -4.84
N ASN A 107 15.10 14.00 -6.09
CA ASN A 107 15.96 13.89 -7.27
C ASN A 107 17.02 15.00 -7.33
N VAL A 108 16.68 16.24 -6.96
CA VAL A 108 17.63 17.36 -6.90
C VAL A 108 18.68 17.11 -5.81
N ALA A 109 18.28 16.64 -4.64
CA ALA A 109 19.18 16.30 -3.55
C ALA A 109 20.18 15.21 -3.97
N ASN A 110 19.70 14.18 -4.66
CA ASN A 110 20.53 13.07 -5.14
C ASN A 110 21.53 13.49 -6.22
N GLN A 111 21.14 14.39 -7.13
CA GLN A 111 22.03 14.98 -8.13
C GLN A 111 23.11 15.86 -7.52
N THR A 112 22.79 16.58 -6.45
CA THR A 112 23.73 17.44 -5.74
C THR A 112 24.79 16.60 -5.03
N HIS A 113 24.39 15.49 -4.40
CA HIS A 113 25.31 14.53 -3.78
C HIS A 113 26.27 13.88 -4.79
N LEU A 114 25.77 13.49 -5.95
CA LEU A 114 26.59 12.91 -7.04
C LEU A 114 27.63 13.92 -7.56
N LYS A 115 27.25 15.17 -7.75
CA LYS A 115 28.16 16.24 -8.20
C LYS A 115 29.25 16.55 -7.17
N GLN A 116 28.92 16.51 -5.87
CA GLN A 116 29.91 16.69 -4.81
C GLN A 116 30.91 15.53 -4.74
N SER A 117 30.45 14.28 -4.87
CA SER A 117 31.32 13.11 -4.88
C SER A 117 32.30 13.11 -6.05
N GLN A 118 31.85 13.51 -7.24
CA GLN A 118 32.72 13.64 -8.42
C GLN A 118 33.79 14.74 -8.28
N LYS A 119 33.48 15.84 -7.59
CA LYS A 119 34.42 16.94 -7.34
C LYS A 119 35.53 16.56 -6.35
N VAL A 120 35.23 15.68 -5.41
CA VAL A 120 36.22 15.17 -4.44
C VAL A 120 37.19 14.19 -5.11
N THR A 121 36.71 13.33 -6.01
CA THR A 121 37.55 12.36 -6.74
C THR A 121 38.49 13.03 -7.75
N SER A 122 38.06 14.14 -8.36
CA SER A 122 38.87 14.93 -9.31
C SER A 122 39.99 15.78 -8.67
N LYS A 123 39.95 15.98 -7.36
CA LYS A 123 40.99 16.74 -6.64
C LYS A 123 42.11 15.89 -6.07
N ASN A 124 41.96 14.56 -6.08
CA ASN A 124 42.95 13.61 -5.53
C ASN A 124 43.74 12.86 -6.60
N ASN A 125 43.71 13.30 -7.87
CA ASN A 125 44.48 12.81 -8.97
C ASN A 125 45.30 13.97 -9.59
#